data_3353ab63a19915fdaf8671ce85d45f4c
#
_entry.id   3353ab63a19915fdaf8671ce85d45f4c
#
_cell.length_a   1.000
_cell.length_b   1.000
_cell.length_c   1.000
_cell.angle_alpha   90.00
_cell.angle_beta   90.00
_cell.angle_gamma   90.00
#
_symmetry.space_group_name_H-M   'P 1'
#
loop_
_entity.id
_entity.type
_entity.pdbx_description
1 polymer ?
#
loop_
_entity_poly.entity_id
_entity_poly.type
_entity_poly.pdbx_seq_one_letter_code
_entity_poly.pdbx_strand_id
1 'polypeptide(L)'
;MIQRYYPRNRGVRGFTLIEVMVVVVILSILAAVVVPRIMDNPDKARVVKAKQDIRVIKNQMDLYRLHNFRYPTTEQGMEALVQKPADAPHWQEGGYLDKVPKDPWGKPYQYLSPGQHGDIDIYSLGADGQPGGEGVDADIGNWNLDE
;
A
#
# COMPACT_ATOMS: atom_id res chain seq x y z
N MET A 1 -32.96 -17.99 72.02
CA MET A 1 -33.73 -17.34 70.97
C MET A 1 -32.86 -17.24 69.72
N ILE A 2 -33.03 -18.15 68.78
CA ILE A 2 -32.14 -18.27 67.62
C ILE A 2 -32.87 -17.60 66.44
N GLN A 3 -32.38 -16.42 66.01
CA GLN A 3 -32.88 -15.78 64.78
C GLN A 3 -32.32 -16.49 63.55
N ARG A 4 -33.20 -17.10 62.76
CA ARG A 4 -32.86 -17.68 61.46
C ARG A 4 -32.76 -16.55 60.44
N TYR A 5 -31.55 -16.32 59.92
CA TYR A 5 -31.28 -15.42 58.80
C TYR A 5 -31.67 -16.11 57.49
N TYR A 6 -32.71 -15.63 56.84
CA TYR A 6 -33.06 -16.07 55.47
C TYR A 6 -32.32 -15.22 54.47
N PRO A 7 -31.48 -15.82 53.63
CA PRO A 7 -30.84 -15.06 52.55
C PRO A 7 -31.90 -14.66 51.52
N ARG A 8 -31.91 -13.36 51.20
CA ARG A 8 -32.80 -12.77 50.18
C ARG A 8 -32.28 -13.19 48.81
N ASN A 9 -32.95 -14.12 48.15
CA ASN A 9 -32.67 -14.51 46.78
C ASN A 9 -32.88 -13.28 45.90
N ARG A 10 -31.76 -12.68 45.44
CA ARG A 10 -31.77 -11.71 44.31
C ARG A 10 -32.06 -12.48 43.04
N GLY A 11 -33.27 -12.39 42.51
CA GLY A 11 -33.63 -12.98 41.24
C GLY A 11 -32.68 -12.48 40.15
N VAL A 12 -31.94 -13.39 39.58
CA VAL A 12 -31.13 -13.12 38.39
C VAL A 12 -32.11 -12.85 37.23
N ARG A 13 -32.19 -11.60 36.79
CA ARG A 13 -32.97 -11.23 35.60
C ARG A 13 -32.25 -11.81 34.38
N GLY A 14 -32.81 -12.84 33.80
CA GLY A 14 -32.35 -13.36 32.50
C GLY A 14 -32.77 -12.43 31.36
N PHE A 15 -31.97 -12.39 30.31
CA PHE A 15 -32.31 -11.69 29.06
C PHE A 15 -33.54 -12.33 28.39
N THR A 16 -34.42 -11.51 27.85
CA THR A 16 -35.54 -11.99 27.03
C THR A 16 -35.09 -12.29 25.60
N LEU A 17 -35.77 -13.25 24.95
CA LEU A 17 -35.46 -13.59 23.56
C LEU A 17 -35.64 -12.42 22.63
N ILE A 18 -36.64 -11.57 22.86
CA ILE A 18 -36.86 -10.35 22.08
C ILE A 18 -35.73 -9.33 22.22
N GLU A 19 -35.13 -9.21 23.39
CA GLU A 19 -34.02 -8.30 23.67
C GLU A 19 -32.77 -8.68 22.87
N VAL A 20 -32.47 -9.99 22.77
CA VAL A 20 -31.37 -10.50 21.92
C VAL A 20 -31.69 -10.30 20.43
N MET A 21 -32.94 -10.56 19.99
CA MET A 21 -33.34 -10.36 18.59
C MET A 21 -33.18 -8.89 18.15
N VAL A 22 -33.60 -7.94 19.00
CA VAL A 22 -33.46 -6.50 18.70
C VAL A 22 -31.99 -6.10 18.57
N VAL A 23 -31.11 -6.59 19.45
CA VAL A 23 -29.67 -6.31 19.40
C VAL A 23 -29.06 -6.86 18.12
N VAL A 24 -29.40 -8.10 17.72
CA VAL A 24 -28.88 -8.69 16.47
C VAL A 24 -29.34 -7.91 15.24
N VAL A 25 -30.59 -7.45 15.21
CA VAL A 25 -31.11 -6.62 14.10
C VAL A 25 -30.35 -5.29 14.02
N ILE A 26 -30.16 -4.59 15.15
CA ILE A 26 -29.40 -3.34 15.17
C ILE A 26 -27.95 -3.54 14.73
N LEU A 27 -27.27 -4.59 15.21
CA LEU A 27 -25.90 -4.92 14.81
C LEU A 27 -25.82 -5.24 13.31
N SER A 28 -26.82 -5.92 12.75
CA SER A 28 -26.88 -6.24 11.32
C SER A 28 -27.00 -4.98 10.46
N ILE A 29 -27.82 -4.01 10.88
CA ILE A 29 -27.96 -2.72 10.18
C ILE A 29 -26.65 -1.91 10.26
N LEU A 30 -26.03 -1.86 11.43
CA LEU A 30 -24.76 -1.15 11.61
C LEU A 30 -23.62 -1.82 10.80
N ALA A 31 -23.57 -3.14 10.77
CA ALA A 31 -22.59 -3.88 9.97
C ALA A 31 -22.73 -3.57 8.48
N ALA A 32 -23.94 -3.48 7.95
CA ALA A 32 -24.17 -3.15 6.54
C ALA A 32 -23.66 -1.77 6.11
N VAL A 33 -23.59 -0.81 7.07
CA VAL A 33 -23.07 0.55 6.81
C VAL A 33 -21.56 0.67 7.01
N VAL A 34 -21.01 -0.08 7.96
CA VAL A 34 -19.58 0.03 8.37
C VAL A 34 -18.66 -0.78 7.46
N VAL A 35 -19.08 -1.98 7.05
CA VAL A 35 -18.23 -2.89 6.23
C VAL A 35 -17.73 -2.25 4.92
N PRO A 36 -18.52 -1.56 4.09
CA PRO A 36 -18.04 -0.95 2.86
C PRO A 36 -16.94 0.10 3.08
N ARG A 37 -17.04 0.89 4.16
CA ARG A 37 -16.07 1.97 4.46
C ARG A 37 -14.71 1.46 4.95
N ILE A 38 -14.68 0.26 5.54
CA ILE A 38 -13.43 -0.37 6.01
C ILE A 38 -12.66 -0.97 4.82
N MET A 39 -13.35 -1.41 3.77
CA MET A 39 -12.72 -2.00 2.58
C MET A 39 -12.00 -0.97 1.70
N ASP A 40 -12.45 0.29 1.66
CA ASP A 40 -11.79 1.36 0.89
C ASP A 40 -10.44 1.81 1.51
N ASN A 41 -10.26 1.68 2.81
CA ASN A 41 -9.05 2.15 3.50
C ASN A 41 -7.76 1.39 3.12
N PRO A 42 -7.74 0.05 3.02
CA PRO A 42 -6.55 -0.68 2.59
C PRO A 42 -6.10 -0.32 1.17
N ASP A 43 -7.04 -0.12 0.25
CA ASP A 43 -6.73 0.18 -1.15
C ASP A 43 -6.17 1.59 -1.31
N LYS A 44 -6.73 2.57 -0.61
CA LYS A 44 -6.17 3.93 -0.54
C LYS A 44 -4.76 3.93 0.08
N ALA A 45 -4.55 3.15 1.13
CA ALA A 45 -3.23 3.00 1.76
C ALA A 45 -2.20 2.40 0.79
N ARG A 46 -2.60 1.44 -0.06
CA ARG A 46 -1.73 0.87 -1.11
C ARG A 46 -1.35 1.92 -2.15
N VAL A 47 -2.30 2.72 -2.62
CA VAL A 47 -2.02 3.84 -3.55
C VAL A 47 -1.02 4.82 -2.95
N VAL A 48 -1.23 5.25 -1.70
CA VAL A 48 -0.30 6.15 -1.00
C VAL A 48 1.08 5.52 -0.87
N LYS A 49 1.15 4.24 -0.53
CA LYS A 49 2.43 3.52 -0.45
C LYS A 49 3.12 3.45 -1.81
N ALA A 50 2.42 3.14 -2.89
CA ALA A 50 2.98 3.13 -4.24
C ALA A 50 3.59 4.48 -4.62
N LYS A 51 2.87 5.58 -4.35
CA LYS A 51 3.38 6.94 -4.56
C LYS A 51 4.66 7.24 -3.77
N GLN A 52 4.72 6.80 -2.51
CA GLN A 52 5.91 6.95 -1.67
C GLN A 52 7.09 6.13 -2.19
N ASP A 53 6.87 4.87 -2.56
CA ASP A 53 7.90 3.99 -3.10
C ASP A 53 8.48 4.58 -4.40
N ILE A 54 7.63 5.08 -5.31
CA ILE A 54 8.05 5.72 -6.56
C ILE A 54 8.91 6.95 -6.29
N ARG A 55 8.55 7.80 -5.30
CA ARG A 55 9.38 8.94 -4.89
C ARG A 55 10.77 8.50 -4.40
N VAL A 56 10.81 7.45 -3.59
CA VAL A 56 12.09 6.89 -3.09
C VAL A 56 12.93 6.37 -4.25
N ILE A 57 12.35 5.55 -5.15
CA ILE A 57 13.06 5.00 -6.30
C ILE A 57 13.57 6.14 -7.20
N LYS A 58 12.73 7.15 -7.48
CA LYS A 58 13.12 8.32 -8.29
C LYS A 58 14.30 9.05 -7.68
N ASN A 59 14.31 9.28 -6.36
CA ASN A 59 15.42 9.92 -5.68
C ASN A 59 16.72 9.09 -5.81
N GLN A 60 16.64 7.77 -5.73
CA GLN A 60 17.82 6.91 -5.92
C GLN A 60 18.29 6.89 -7.37
N MET A 61 17.39 6.98 -8.34
CA MET A 61 17.73 7.14 -9.76
C MET A 61 18.44 8.48 -10.00
N ASP A 62 17.97 9.55 -9.37
CA ASP A 62 18.62 10.87 -9.46
C ASP A 62 20.03 10.86 -8.85
N LEU A 63 20.21 10.17 -7.73
CA LEU A 63 21.51 9.98 -7.13
C LEU A 63 22.44 9.13 -8.02
N TYR A 64 21.91 8.07 -8.63
CA TYR A 64 22.64 7.29 -9.63
C TYR A 64 23.10 8.16 -10.80
N ARG A 65 22.22 9.00 -11.35
CA ARG A 65 22.54 9.96 -12.42
C ARG A 65 23.60 10.95 -11.99
N LEU A 66 23.53 11.46 -10.76
CA LEU A 66 24.51 12.38 -10.22
C LEU A 66 25.94 11.78 -10.23
N HIS A 67 26.08 10.51 -9.86
CA HIS A 67 27.35 9.81 -9.83
C HIS A 67 27.83 9.37 -11.21
N ASN A 68 26.93 8.85 -12.04
CA ASN A 68 27.27 8.20 -13.31
C ASN A 68 26.97 9.05 -14.55
N PHE A 69 26.49 10.31 -14.36
CA PHE A 69 26.15 11.29 -15.40
C PHE A 69 25.05 10.88 -16.36
N ARG A 70 24.34 9.80 -16.07
CA ARG A 70 23.21 9.26 -16.84
C ARG A 70 22.31 8.41 -15.95
N TYR A 71 21.08 8.23 -16.36
CA TYR A 71 20.20 7.20 -15.79
C TYR A 71 20.58 5.81 -16.30
N PRO A 72 20.23 4.74 -15.58
CA PRO A 72 20.28 3.40 -16.13
C PRO A 72 19.46 3.29 -17.42
N THR A 73 19.83 2.40 -18.33
CA THR A 73 19.00 2.11 -19.50
C THR A 73 17.76 1.32 -19.08
N THR A 74 16.73 1.26 -19.94
CA THR A 74 15.54 0.43 -19.70
C THR A 74 15.91 -1.04 -19.45
N GLU A 75 16.91 -1.56 -20.17
CA GLU A 75 17.40 -2.94 -20.01
C GLU A 75 18.13 -3.16 -18.68
N GLN A 76 18.90 -2.18 -18.23
CA GLN A 76 19.54 -2.23 -16.90
C GLN A 76 18.53 -2.16 -15.78
N GLY A 77 17.42 -1.45 -16.01
CA GLY A 77 16.30 -1.38 -15.10
C GLY A 77 16.67 -0.83 -13.71
N MET A 78 15.81 -1.11 -12.75
CA MET A 78 16.03 -0.77 -11.35
C MET A 78 17.07 -1.66 -10.67
N GLU A 79 17.44 -2.80 -11.28
CA GLU A 79 18.53 -3.66 -10.82
C GLU A 79 19.87 -2.91 -10.77
N ALA A 80 20.06 -1.89 -11.63
CA ALA A 80 21.22 -1.00 -11.59
C ALA A 80 21.37 -0.23 -10.28
N LEU A 81 20.31 -0.11 -9.48
CA LEU A 81 20.37 0.49 -8.14
C LEU A 81 20.87 -0.48 -7.07
N VAL A 82 20.79 -1.79 -7.33
CA VAL A 82 21.17 -2.87 -6.39
C VAL A 82 22.50 -3.49 -6.76
N GLN A 83 22.72 -3.68 -8.07
CA GLN A 83 23.92 -4.31 -8.61
C GLN A 83 24.63 -3.36 -9.59
N LYS A 84 25.97 -3.30 -9.46
CA LYS A 84 26.80 -2.46 -10.31
C LYS A 84 26.73 -2.87 -11.77
N PRO A 85 26.24 -2.01 -12.69
CA PRO A 85 26.38 -2.25 -14.12
C PRO A 85 27.85 -2.15 -14.56
N ALA A 86 28.21 -2.89 -15.63
CA ALA A 86 29.58 -2.90 -16.14
C ALA A 86 30.06 -1.53 -16.63
N ASP A 87 29.14 -0.68 -17.08
CA ASP A 87 29.38 0.64 -17.67
C ASP A 87 29.08 1.80 -16.69
N ALA A 88 29.05 1.54 -15.37
CA ALA A 88 28.87 2.52 -14.32
C ALA A 88 30.13 2.63 -13.43
N PRO A 89 31.20 3.31 -13.90
CA PRO A 89 32.47 3.35 -13.17
C PRO A 89 32.39 4.07 -11.82
N HIS A 90 31.48 5.02 -11.68
CA HIS A 90 31.25 5.80 -10.46
C HIS A 90 30.08 5.29 -9.63
N TRP A 91 29.70 4.02 -9.81
CA TRP A 91 28.65 3.39 -9.04
C TRP A 91 28.99 3.37 -7.55
N GLN A 92 28.03 3.74 -6.71
CA GLN A 92 28.21 3.82 -5.26
C GLN A 92 28.45 2.44 -4.66
N GLU A 93 29.53 2.27 -3.91
CA GLU A 93 29.81 1.04 -3.18
C GLU A 93 28.69 0.77 -2.15
N GLY A 94 28.16 -0.45 -2.16
CA GLY A 94 27.00 -0.84 -1.34
C GLY A 94 25.64 -0.65 -2.02
N GLY A 95 25.61 0.02 -3.20
CA GLY A 95 24.37 0.21 -3.94
C GLY A 95 23.57 1.44 -3.52
N TYR A 96 22.49 1.68 -4.23
CA TYR A 96 21.53 2.76 -3.99
C TYR A 96 20.27 2.24 -3.27
N LEU A 97 19.99 0.96 -3.44
CA LEU A 97 18.91 0.22 -2.76
C LEU A 97 19.43 -1.14 -2.33
N ASP A 98 18.93 -1.65 -1.20
CA ASP A 98 19.23 -3.01 -0.74
C ASP A 98 18.61 -4.07 -1.65
N LYS A 99 17.43 -3.79 -2.18
CA LYS A 99 16.69 -4.63 -3.11
C LYS A 99 15.73 -3.80 -3.95
N VAL A 100 15.39 -4.32 -5.14
CA VAL A 100 14.31 -3.73 -5.95
C VAL A 100 12.97 -4.00 -5.27
N PRO A 101 12.21 -2.94 -4.91
CA PRO A 101 10.92 -3.12 -4.25
C PRO A 101 9.86 -3.65 -5.23
N LYS A 102 8.86 -4.32 -4.68
CA LYS A 102 7.60 -4.60 -5.38
C LYS A 102 6.56 -3.58 -4.96
N ASP A 103 5.61 -3.35 -5.85
CA ASP A 103 4.47 -2.50 -5.56
C ASP A 103 3.56 -3.12 -4.47
N PRO A 104 2.62 -2.38 -3.89
CA PRO A 104 1.75 -2.86 -2.82
C PRO A 104 0.81 -4.01 -3.20
N TRP A 105 0.70 -4.32 -4.49
CA TRP A 105 -0.06 -5.46 -5.02
C TRP A 105 0.84 -6.66 -5.36
N GLY A 106 2.15 -6.56 -5.05
CA GLY A 106 3.13 -7.62 -5.21
C GLY A 106 3.74 -7.74 -6.61
N LYS A 107 3.49 -6.76 -7.49
CA LYS A 107 4.02 -6.72 -8.86
C LYS A 107 5.30 -5.88 -8.91
N PRO A 108 6.18 -6.10 -9.91
CA PRO A 108 7.34 -5.22 -10.10
C PRO A 108 6.90 -3.84 -10.59
N TYR A 109 7.57 -2.78 -10.11
CA TYR A 109 7.48 -1.47 -10.73
C TYR A 109 8.05 -1.51 -12.14
N GLN A 110 7.47 -0.72 -13.04
CA GLN A 110 7.93 -0.55 -14.41
C GLN A 110 8.94 0.60 -14.49
N TYR A 111 9.88 0.51 -15.44
CA TYR A 111 10.91 1.51 -15.66
C TYR A 111 11.17 1.72 -17.16
N LEU A 112 11.22 2.97 -17.57
CA LEU A 112 11.59 3.36 -18.94
C LEU A 112 12.63 4.48 -18.90
N SER A 113 13.68 4.35 -19.70
CA SER A 113 14.71 5.36 -19.93
C SER A 113 15.17 5.33 -21.40
N PRO A 114 14.89 6.35 -22.20
CA PRO A 114 14.12 7.55 -21.85
C PRO A 114 12.65 7.28 -21.54
N GLY A 115 12.05 8.11 -20.69
CA GLY A 115 10.63 8.04 -20.36
C GLY A 115 9.73 8.62 -21.45
N GLN A 116 8.43 8.38 -21.33
CA GLN A 116 7.40 8.99 -22.19
C GLN A 116 6.89 10.31 -21.59
N HIS A 117 6.95 10.45 -20.26
CA HIS A 117 6.47 11.61 -19.51
C HIS A 117 7.61 12.51 -19.01
N GLY A 118 8.84 12.05 -19.07
CA GLY A 118 10.03 12.80 -18.66
C GLY A 118 11.32 12.08 -19.02
N ASP A 119 12.42 12.45 -18.36
CA ASP A 119 13.73 11.81 -18.57
C ASP A 119 13.67 10.31 -18.31
N ILE A 120 12.91 9.91 -17.28
CA ILE A 120 12.63 8.53 -16.94
C ILE A 120 11.18 8.40 -16.45
N ASP A 121 10.57 7.25 -16.69
CA ASP A 121 9.29 6.87 -16.12
C ASP A 121 9.47 5.70 -15.15
N ILE A 122 8.91 5.85 -13.96
CA ILE A 122 8.83 4.82 -12.92
C ILE A 122 7.38 4.72 -12.50
N TYR A 123 6.76 3.56 -12.64
CA TYR A 123 5.32 3.45 -12.39
C TYR A 123 4.88 2.04 -11.95
N SER A 124 3.73 2.00 -11.28
CA SER A 124 2.95 0.79 -11.01
C SER A 124 1.72 0.78 -11.91
N LEU A 125 1.33 -0.38 -12.38
CA LEU A 125 0.10 -0.62 -13.16
C LEU A 125 -1.14 -0.83 -12.26
N GLY A 126 -1.11 -0.34 -11.02
CA GLY A 126 -2.24 -0.46 -10.11
C GLY A 126 -2.59 -1.88 -9.68
N ALA A 127 -3.80 -2.04 -9.13
CA ALA A 127 -4.25 -3.30 -8.57
C ALA A 127 -4.47 -4.38 -9.65
N ASP A 128 -4.98 -4.02 -10.82
CA ASP A 128 -5.22 -4.97 -11.91
C ASP A 128 -3.95 -5.35 -12.69
N GLY A 129 -2.90 -4.48 -12.67
CA GLY A 129 -1.63 -4.69 -13.37
C GLY A 129 -1.75 -4.56 -14.88
N GLN A 130 -2.67 -3.74 -15.35
CA GLN A 130 -2.86 -3.42 -16.75
C GLN A 130 -2.71 -1.91 -16.97
N PRO A 131 -2.22 -1.49 -18.16
CA PRO A 131 -2.12 -0.06 -18.46
C PRO A 131 -3.48 0.64 -18.42
N GLY A 132 -3.52 1.84 -17.81
CA GLY A 132 -4.72 2.67 -17.70
C GLY A 132 -5.46 2.46 -16.39
N GLY A 133 -6.78 2.30 -16.44
CA GLY A 133 -7.63 2.10 -15.24
C GLY A 133 -8.03 3.37 -14.52
N GLU A 134 -8.84 3.22 -13.49
CA GLU A 134 -9.32 4.28 -12.62
C GLU A 134 -9.23 3.87 -11.14
N GLY A 135 -9.12 4.84 -10.25
CA GLY A 135 -9.07 4.60 -8.81
C GLY A 135 -7.85 3.79 -8.40
N VAL A 136 -8.06 2.61 -7.83
CA VAL A 136 -6.98 1.70 -7.39
C VAL A 136 -6.32 0.92 -8.52
N ASP A 137 -6.98 0.84 -9.67
CA ASP A 137 -6.48 0.20 -10.89
C ASP A 137 -5.72 1.19 -11.79
N ALA A 138 -5.74 2.49 -11.47
CA ALA A 138 -5.05 3.50 -12.25
C ALA A 138 -3.53 3.34 -12.18
N ASP A 139 -2.86 3.67 -13.30
CA ASP A 139 -1.41 3.75 -13.34
C ASP A 139 -0.90 4.87 -12.41
N ILE A 140 0.05 4.54 -11.55
CA ILE A 140 0.69 5.47 -10.63
C ILE A 140 2.14 5.63 -11.05
N GLY A 141 2.49 6.80 -11.57
CA GLY A 141 3.83 7.10 -12.07
C GLY A 141 4.45 8.33 -11.42
N ASN A 142 5.74 8.54 -11.67
CA ASN A 142 6.46 9.72 -11.17
C ASN A 142 5.97 11.05 -11.78
N TRP A 143 5.08 11.01 -12.76
CA TRP A 143 4.47 12.17 -13.42
C TRP A 143 3.14 12.61 -12.80
N ASN A 144 2.46 11.76 -11.99
CA ASN A 144 1.13 12.02 -11.42
C ASN A 144 1.05 11.80 -9.90
N LEU A 145 2.15 11.93 -9.17
CA LEU A 145 2.22 11.64 -7.73
C LEU A 145 1.40 12.59 -6.86
N ASP A 146 1.08 13.77 -7.34
CA ASP A 146 0.40 14.84 -6.60
C ASP A 146 -1.09 14.99 -6.98
N GLU A 147 -1.61 14.12 -7.83
CA GLU A 147 -3.00 14.04 -8.26
C GLU A 147 -3.92 13.20 -7.34
#